data_cab9dc225ac36baa065336f9b7be4484
#
_entry.id   cab9dc225ac36baa065336f9b7be4484
#
_cell.length_a   1.000
_cell.length_b   1.000
_cell.length_c   1.000
_cell.angle_alpha   90.00
_cell.angle_beta   90.00
_cell.angle_gamma   90.00
#
_symmetry.space_group_name_H-M   'P 1'
#
loop_
_entity.id
_entity.type
_entity.pdbx_description
1 polymer ?
#
loop_
_entity_poly.entity_id
_entity_poly.type
_entity_poly.pdbx_seq_one_letter_code
_entity_poly.pdbx_strand_id
1 'polypeptide(L)'
;MGLIEKALSKSNGAAKGFTVIEALMAMVIFGVAILGLAIGATTVVRANQASLYITIATNLAQDRLEELKSRTSGTITASSETQTVSGVTFTRSWTVDAAGVNNCPNVSGLICIAVTVNWRDYAQRSVVISSAVKQ
;
A
#
# COMPACT_ATOMS: atom_id res chain seq x y z
N MET A 1 -3.94 20.90 74.37
CA MET A 1 -2.72 21.26 73.65
C MET A 1 -1.89 19.95 73.44
N GLY A 2 -2.39 18.97 72.69
CA GLY A 2 -1.77 17.63 72.62
C GLY A 2 -2.19 16.81 71.48
N LEU A 3 -3.06 17.28 70.59
CA LEU A 3 -3.59 16.50 69.45
C LEU A 3 -3.06 16.93 68.06
N ILE A 4 -2.36 18.05 67.99
CA ILE A 4 -1.81 18.56 66.72
C ILE A 4 -0.38 18.06 66.47
N GLU A 5 0.37 17.71 67.52
CA GLU A 5 1.74 17.16 67.38
C GLU A 5 1.80 15.70 66.85
N LYS A 6 0.71 14.94 66.97
CA LYS A 6 0.68 13.55 66.56
C LYS A 6 0.36 13.33 65.05
N ALA A 7 -0.03 14.42 64.37
CA ALA A 7 -0.37 14.37 62.93
C ALA A 7 0.83 14.66 61.99
N LEU A 8 1.92 15.23 62.54
CA LEU A 8 3.10 15.61 61.73
C LEU A 8 4.23 14.57 61.67
N SER A 9 4.09 13.46 62.41
CA SER A 9 5.12 12.43 62.51
C SER A 9 4.93 11.20 61.58
N LYS A 10 4.09 11.28 60.57
CA LYS A 10 3.84 10.10 59.69
C LYS A 10 3.93 10.43 58.21
N SER A 11 5.08 10.92 57.77
CA SER A 11 5.42 10.98 56.34
C SER A 11 6.93 10.94 56.14
N ASN A 12 7.62 10.00 56.79
CA ASN A 12 8.93 9.58 56.32
C ASN A 12 8.75 8.29 55.52
N GLY A 13 8.07 8.38 54.38
CA GLY A 13 8.22 7.43 53.31
C GLY A 13 9.65 7.58 52.80
N ALA A 14 10.56 6.70 53.25
CA ALA A 14 11.90 6.62 52.71
C ALA A 14 11.80 6.54 51.18
N ALA A 15 12.21 7.60 50.47
CA ALA A 15 12.37 7.58 49.01
C ALA A 15 13.35 6.46 48.71
N LYS A 16 12.83 5.31 48.26
CA LYS A 16 13.64 4.19 47.78
C LYS A 16 14.35 4.67 46.52
N GLY A 17 15.65 4.91 46.61
CA GLY A 17 16.48 5.24 45.46
C GLY A 17 16.52 4.07 44.50
N PHE A 18 16.55 4.36 43.18
CA PHE A 18 16.75 3.34 42.14
C PHE A 18 18.10 2.64 42.33
N THR A 19 18.10 1.33 42.17
CA THR A 19 19.34 0.57 42.15
C THR A 19 20.00 0.66 40.77
N VAL A 20 21.32 0.58 40.72
CA VAL A 20 22.09 0.59 39.45
C VAL A 20 21.62 -0.51 38.51
N ILE A 21 21.29 -1.68 39.06
CA ILE A 21 20.79 -2.80 38.27
C ILE A 21 19.42 -2.51 37.63
N GLU A 22 18.55 -1.83 38.35
CA GLU A 22 17.23 -1.43 37.83
C GLU A 22 17.34 -0.43 36.69
N ALA A 23 18.26 0.55 36.81
CA ALA A 23 18.56 1.49 35.73
C ALA A 23 19.13 0.79 34.50
N LEU A 24 20.02 -0.17 34.67
CA LEU A 24 20.57 -0.98 33.55
C LEU A 24 19.48 -1.81 32.87
N MET A 25 18.63 -2.47 33.63
CA MET A 25 17.51 -3.25 33.08
C MET A 25 16.51 -2.36 32.33
N ALA A 26 16.20 -1.19 32.87
CA ALA A 26 15.34 -0.20 32.20
C ALA A 26 15.94 0.24 30.86
N MET A 27 17.25 0.52 30.79
CA MET A 27 17.93 0.90 29.55
C MET A 27 17.87 -0.21 28.49
N VAL A 28 18.05 -1.47 28.89
CA VAL A 28 17.96 -2.60 27.98
C VAL A 28 16.55 -2.74 27.40
N ILE A 29 15.53 -2.72 28.26
CA ILE A 29 14.12 -2.80 27.82
C ILE A 29 13.77 -1.65 26.89
N PHE A 30 14.19 -0.43 27.24
CA PHE A 30 13.94 0.76 26.41
C PHE A 30 14.64 0.67 25.06
N GLY A 31 15.88 0.20 25.01
CA GLY A 31 16.62 -0.03 23.76
C GLY A 31 15.90 -1.02 22.83
N VAL A 32 15.44 -2.15 23.34
CA VAL A 32 14.67 -3.13 22.57
C VAL A 32 13.36 -2.54 22.05
N ALA A 33 12.67 -1.75 22.88
CA ALA A 33 11.42 -1.11 22.49
C ALA A 33 11.61 -0.11 21.33
N ILE A 34 12.68 0.70 21.37
CA ILE A 34 13.01 1.65 20.28
C ILE A 34 13.31 0.90 18.97
N LEU A 35 14.10 -0.17 19.03
CA LEU A 35 14.41 -0.98 17.85
C LEU A 35 13.14 -1.58 17.23
N GLY A 36 12.24 -2.11 18.04
CA GLY A 36 10.96 -2.63 17.58
C GLY A 36 10.09 -1.57 16.91
N LEU A 37 10.03 -0.36 17.48
CA LEU A 37 9.29 0.76 16.91
C LEU A 37 9.87 1.21 15.56
N ALA A 38 11.19 1.27 15.43
CA ALA A 38 11.86 1.66 14.19
C ALA A 38 11.53 0.70 13.04
N ILE A 39 11.52 -0.62 13.29
CA ILE A 39 11.14 -1.63 12.29
C ILE A 39 9.66 -1.47 11.91
N GLY A 40 8.78 -1.29 12.89
CA GLY A 40 7.35 -1.08 12.64
C GLY A 40 7.07 0.16 11.78
N ALA A 41 7.73 1.28 12.05
CA ALA A 41 7.56 2.52 11.30
C ALA A 41 7.94 2.35 9.81
N THR A 42 9.06 1.70 9.52
CA THR A 42 9.48 1.45 8.12
C THR A 42 8.50 0.57 7.35
N THR A 43 7.89 -0.41 8.02
CA THR A 43 6.89 -1.29 7.41
C THR A 43 5.63 -0.53 7.02
N VAL A 44 5.14 0.36 7.89
CA VAL A 44 3.96 1.20 7.61
C VAL A 44 4.21 2.14 6.42
N VAL A 45 5.37 2.79 6.37
CA VAL A 45 5.73 3.68 5.25
C VAL A 45 5.72 2.92 3.92
N ARG A 46 6.33 1.72 3.88
CA ARG A 46 6.34 0.88 2.67
C ARG A 46 4.95 0.43 2.26
N ALA A 47 4.09 0.06 3.21
CA ALA A 47 2.72 -0.32 2.93
C ALA A 47 1.91 0.84 2.34
N ASN A 48 2.06 2.05 2.88
CA ASN A 48 1.41 3.25 2.35
C ASN A 48 1.87 3.58 0.92
N GLN A 49 3.16 3.49 0.64
CA GLN A 49 3.71 3.69 -0.71
C GLN A 49 3.16 2.63 -1.69
N ALA A 50 3.11 1.37 -1.28
CA ALA A 50 2.55 0.31 -2.12
C ALA A 50 1.07 0.56 -2.44
N SER A 51 0.27 1.00 -1.48
CA SER A 51 -1.14 1.37 -1.69
C SER A 51 -1.29 2.53 -2.66
N LEU A 52 -0.43 3.55 -2.56
CA LEU A 52 -0.42 4.68 -3.49
C LEU A 52 -0.14 4.22 -4.93
N TYR A 53 0.86 3.38 -5.13
CA TYR A 53 1.20 2.89 -6.47
C TYR A 53 0.12 1.99 -7.06
N ILE A 54 -0.57 1.18 -6.25
CA ILE A 54 -1.73 0.40 -6.69
C ILE A 54 -2.84 1.34 -7.15
N THR A 55 -3.13 2.41 -6.42
CA THR A 55 -4.13 3.41 -6.79
C THR A 55 -3.77 4.10 -8.12
N ILE A 56 -2.51 4.53 -8.27
CA ILE A 56 -2.03 5.13 -9.52
C ILE A 56 -2.18 4.15 -10.68
N ALA A 57 -1.73 2.90 -10.51
CA ALA A 57 -1.82 1.87 -11.55
C ALA A 57 -3.26 1.57 -11.95
N THR A 58 -4.18 1.54 -10.98
CA THR A 58 -5.61 1.33 -11.22
C THR A 58 -6.20 2.48 -12.03
N ASN A 59 -5.91 3.73 -11.65
CA ASN A 59 -6.37 4.90 -12.40
C ASN A 59 -5.81 4.90 -13.84
N LEU A 60 -4.52 4.64 -14.02
CA LEU A 60 -3.90 4.53 -15.33
C LEU A 60 -4.51 3.42 -16.20
N ALA A 61 -4.90 2.31 -15.59
CA ALA A 61 -5.57 1.21 -16.31
C ALA A 61 -7.00 1.59 -16.69
N GLN A 62 -7.75 2.25 -15.80
CA GLN A 62 -9.11 2.71 -16.05
C GLN A 62 -9.15 3.78 -17.14
N ASP A 63 -8.30 4.80 -17.07
CA ASP A 63 -8.21 5.86 -18.07
C ASP A 63 -7.98 5.26 -19.47
N ARG A 64 -7.06 4.30 -19.58
CA ARG A 64 -6.78 3.66 -20.85
C ARG A 64 -7.92 2.78 -21.32
N LEU A 65 -8.55 2.06 -20.41
CA LEU A 65 -9.70 1.23 -20.73
C LEU A 65 -10.88 2.07 -21.26
N GLU A 66 -11.16 3.20 -20.66
CA GLU A 66 -12.23 4.13 -21.09
C GLU A 66 -11.91 4.75 -22.45
N GLU A 67 -10.67 5.17 -22.65
CA GLU A 67 -10.22 5.64 -23.96
C GLU A 67 -10.40 4.57 -25.04
N LEU A 68 -10.01 3.33 -24.76
CA LEU A 68 -10.18 2.23 -25.74
C LEU A 68 -11.65 1.92 -26.00
N LYS A 69 -12.51 1.99 -24.99
CA LYS A 69 -13.96 1.81 -25.16
C LYS A 69 -14.61 2.88 -26.04
N SER A 70 -14.08 4.09 -26.04
CA SER A 70 -14.60 5.19 -26.87
C SER A 70 -14.21 5.07 -28.34
N ARG A 71 -13.23 4.21 -28.65
CA ARG A 71 -12.79 3.97 -30.04
C ARG A 71 -13.66 2.92 -30.71
N THR A 72 -13.83 3.04 -32.04
CA THR A 72 -14.48 2.00 -32.83
C THR A 72 -13.58 0.77 -32.88
N SER A 73 -14.14 -0.45 -32.70
CA SER A 73 -13.38 -1.67 -32.46
C SER A 73 -12.38 -2.05 -33.53
N GLY A 74 -12.68 -1.81 -34.78
CA GLY A 74 -11.76 -2.13 -35.87
C GLY A 74 -10.44 -1.36 -35.86
N THR A 75 -10.30 -0.36 -34.97
CA THR A 75 -9.10 0.48 -34.83
C THR A 75 -8.27 0.19 -33.58
N ILE A 76 -8.75 -0.71 -32.71
CA ILE A 76 -8.05 -1.04 -31.46
C ILE A 76 -7.08 -2.20 -31.74
N THR A 77 -5.78 -1.90 -31.72
CA THR A 77 -4.71 -2.91 -31.81
C THR A 77 -4.03 -3.05 -30.45
N ALA A 78 -3.60 -4.27 -30.12
CA ALA A 78 -2.78 -4.52 -28.94
C ALA A 78 -1.49 -3.69 -29.01
N SER A 79 -1.13 -3.03 -27.92
CA SER A 79 0.09 -2.21 -27.84
C SER A 79 0.50 -2.00 -26.37
N SER A 80 1.59 -1.27 -26.18
CA SER A 80 2.07 -0.91 -24.85
C SER A 80 2.66 0.49 -24.85
N GLU A 81 2.61 1.16 -23.69
CA GLU A 81 3.21 2.46 -23.47
C GLU A 81 3.75 2.56 -22.04
N THR A 82 4.66 3.49 -21.81
CA THR A 82 5.25 3.73 -20.49
C THR A 82 4.96 5.15 -20.02
N GLN A 83 4.68 5.28 -18.73
CA GLN A 83 4.49 6.57 -18.07
C GLN A 83 5.24 6.58 -16.73
N THR A 84 5.98 7.64 -16.46
CA THR A 84 6.69 7.80 -15.18
C THR A 84 5.90 8.73 -14.28
N VAL A 85 5.53 8.25 -13.10
CA VAL A 85 4.81 9.00 -12.07
C VAL A 85 5.56 8.85 -10.75
N SER A 86 5.89 9.97 -10.09
CA SER A 86 6.60 9.99 -8.81
C SER A 86 7.91 9.17 -8.81
N GLY A 87 8.64 9.18 -9.93
CA GLY A 87 9.92 8.47 -10.08
C GLY A 87 9.80 6.96 -10.34
N VAL A 88 8.58 6.43 -10.43
CA VAL A 88 8.32 5.02 -10.78
C VAL A 88 7.78 4.96 -12.20
N THR A 89 8.34 4.06 -13.00
CA THR A 89 7.88 3.81 -14.37
C THR A 89 6.80 2.74 -14.38
N PHE A 90 5.64 3.11 -14.90
CA PHE A 90 4.49 2.23 -15.12
C PHE A 90 4.43 1.86 -16.60
N THR A 91 4.40 0.57 -16.90
CA THR A 91 4.21 0.06 -18.27
C THR A 91 2.77 -0.41 -18.41
N ARG A 92 1.99 0.27 -19.26
CA ARG A 92 0.62 -0.12 -19.60
C ARG A 92 0.65 -0.93 -20.89
N SER A 93 0.05 -2.11 -20.90
CA SER A 93 -0.16 -2.92 -22.09
C SER A 93 -1.63 -3.32 -22.18
N TRP A 94 -2.15 -3.40 -23.37
CA TRP A 94 -3.54 -3.83 -23.59
C TRP A 94 -3.65 -4.85 -24.71
N THR A 95 -4.60 -5.75 -24.51
CA THR A 95 -4.99 -6.78 -25.49
C THR A 95 -6.47 -6.63 -25.83
N VAL A 96 -6.82 -7.05 -27.01
CA VAL A 96 -8.20 -7.07 -27.49
C VAL A 96 -8.49 -8.46 -27.99
N ASP A 97 -9.42 -9.13 -27.36
CA ASP A 97 -9.83 -10.49 -27.68
C ASP A 97 -11.23 -10.50 -28.31
N ALA A 98 -11.39 -11.24 -29.38
CA ALA A 98 -12.70 -11.48 -30.01
C ALA A 98 -13.59 -12.40 -29.14
N ALA A 99 -14.87 -12.39 -29.39
CA ALA A 99 -15.83 -13.30 -28.76
C ALA A 99 -15.34 -14.76 -28.79
N GLY A 100 -15.39 -15.45 -27.67
CA GLY A 100 -14.97 -16.83 -27.51
C GLY A 100 -13.47 -17.09 -27.38
N VAL A 101 -12.63 -16.01 -27.31
CA VAL A 101 -11.17 -16.13 -27.17
C VAL A 101 -10.77 -15.66 -25.75
N ASN A 102 -9.78 -16.31 -25.13
CA ASN A 102 -9.16 -15.92 -23.85
C ASN A 102 -10.14 -15.49 -22.73
N ASN A 103 -11.12 -16.32 -22.41
CA ASN A 103 -12.19 -16.03 -21.45
C ASN A 103 -13.18 -14.91 -21.87
N CYS A 104 -13.12 -14.40 -23.10
CA CYS A 104 -14.14 -13.53 -23.61
C CYS A 104 -15.41 -14.34 -23.92
N PRO A 105 -16.60 -13.94 -23.42
CA PRO A 105 -17.85 -14.65 -23.70
C PRO A 105 -18.10 -14.78 -25.21
N ASN A 106 -18.56 -15.95 -25.66
CA ASN A 106 -18.87 -16.18 -27.08
C ASN A 106 -20.24 -15.58 -27.43
N VAL A 107 -20.28 -14.26 -27.51
CA VAL A 107 -21.47 -13.49 -27.91
C VAL A 107 -21.15 -12.69 -29.16
N SER A 108 -21.97 -12.82 -30.18
CA SER A 108 -21.77 -12.09 -31.44
C SER A 108 -21.70 -10.56 -31.22
N GLY A 109 -20.68 -9.92 -31.77
CA GLY A 109 -20.42 -8.50 -31.62
C GLY A 109 -19.82 -8.09 -30.26
N LEU A 110 -19.37 -9.05 -29.44
CA LEU A 110 -18.67 -8.75 -28.19
C LEU A 110 -17.15 -8.78 -28.42
N ILE A 111 -16.45 -7.82 -27.85
CA ILE A 111 -15.00 -7.81 -27.71
C ILE A 111 -14.63 -7.63 -26.25
N CYS A 112 -13.54 -8.25 -25.83
CA CYS A 112 -12.98 -8.08 -24.50
C CYS A 112 -11.68 -7.31 -24.59
N ILE A 113 -11.56 -6.27 -23.79
CA ILE A 113 -10.36 -5.45 -23.67
C ILE A 113 -9.77 -5.70 -22.30
N ALA A 114 -8.52 -6.08 -22.23
CA ALA A 114 -7.78 -6.21 -20.98
C ALA A 114 -6.61 -5.22 -20.98
N VAL A 115 -6.52 -4.41 -19.96
CA VAL A 115 -5.42 -3.47 -19.73
C VAL A 115 -4.63 -3.94 -18.52
N THR A 116 -3.33 -4.17 -18.71
CA THR A 116 -2.39 -4.58 -17.69
C THR A 116 -1.41 -3.44 -17.44
N VAL A 117 -1.26 -3.03 -16.19
CA VAL A 117 -0.26 -2.05 -15.76
C VAL A 117 0.75 -2.74 -14.87
N ASN A 118 2.01 -2.72 -15.31
CA ASN A 118 3.14 -3.29 -14.59
C ASN A 118 4.02 -2.17 -14.05
N TRP A 119 4.52 -2.31 -12.82
CA TRP A 119 5.54 -1.43 -12.25
C TRP A 119 6.45 -2.19 -11.31
N ARG A 120 7.55 -1.58 -10.97
CA ARG A 120 8.50 -2.11 -10.00
C ARG A 120 8.78 -1.07 -8.95
N ASP A 121 8.42 -1.41 -7.71
CA ASP A 121 8.86 -0.70 -6.52
C ASP A 121 9.97 -1.51 -5.82
N TYR A 122 9.69 -2.12 -4.71
CA TYR A 122 10.56 -3.12 -4.07
C TYR A 122 10.38 -4.52 -4.66
N ALA A 123 9.28 -4.77 -5.35
CA ALA A 123 8.92 -6.01 -6.03
C ALA A 123 8.24 -5.70 -7.36
N GLN A 124 8.23 -6.67 -8.28
CA GLN A 124 7.42 -6.58 -9.49
C GLN A 124 5.95 -6.70 -9.11
N ARG A 125 5.12 -5.76 -9.58
CA ARG A 125 3.68 -5.72 -9.32
C ARG A 125 2.92 -5.45 -10.61
N SER A 126 1.68 -5.91 -10.63
CA SER A 126 0.78 -5.68 -11.76
C SER A 126 -0.66 -5.50 -11.30
N VAL A 127 -1.42 -4.71 -12.06
CA VAL A 127 -2.87 -4.59 -11.97
C VAL A 127 -3.43 -4.90 -13.35
N VAL A 128 -4.48 -5.71 -13.40
CA VAL A 128 -5.19 -6.04 -14.64
C VAL A 128 -6.65 -5.62 -14.49
N ILE A 129 -7.15 -4.85 -15.44
CA ILE A 129 -8.57 -4.50 -15.53
C ILE A 129 -9.07 -4.92 -16.90
N SER A 130 -10.19 -5.62 -16.92
CA SER A 130 -10.81 -6.07 -18.16
C SER A 130 -12.26 -5.61 -18.26
N SER A 131 -12.73 -5.41 -19.47
CA SER A 131 -14.12 -5.09 -19.77
C SER A 131 -14.54 -5.69 -21.09
N ALA A 132 -15.79 -6.11 -21.14
CA ALA A 132 -16.43 -6.56 -22.37
C ALA A 132 -17.27 -5.41 -22.96
N VAL A 133 -17.13 -5.18 -24.25
CA VAL A 133 -17.85 -4.12 -24.99
C VAL A 133 -18.57 -4.76 -26.16
N LYS A 134 -19.85 -4.49 -26.29
CA LYS A 134 -20.66 -4.88 -27.46
C LYS A 134 -20.59 -3.78 -28.52
N GLN A 135 -20.39 -4.19 -29.74
CA GLN A 135 -20.29 -3.34 -30.90
C GLN A 135 -21.46 -3.50 -31.84
#